data_b524c701e8271c519d85768f6ca9831e
#
_entry.id   b524c701e8271c519d85768f6ca9831e
#
_cell.length_a   1.000
_cell.length_b   1.000
_cell.length_c   1.000
_cell.angle_alpha   90.00
_cell.angle_beta   90.00
_cell.angle_gamma   90.00
#
_symmetry.space_group_name_H-M   'P 1'
#
loop_
_entity.id
_entity.type
_entity.pdbx_description
1 polymer ?
#
loop_
_entity_poly.entity_id
_entity_poly.type
_entity_poly.pdbx_seq_one_letter_code
_entity_poly.pdbx_strand_id
1 'polypeptide(L)'
;DSSTSRGLGDVYKRQIFVEVDRAHREGANIIILSDRGVDENHVAIPSLLAVGAVQHYLVQTKKRTSMAVILESGEPRDVHHFATLLGYGASAINPYLAQESIQELIDLNMLDKDYYAAVDDYNKAIITGIVKIASKMGISTIQSYQGAKIFEAIGINSDVIDKYFKGTVSRIEGVSLKDIQEDVETLHSKAFDPLGLSTDTTLDSSGAHKMRSGKEEHLYLSLIHI
;
A
#
# COMPACT_ATOMS: atom_id res chain seq x y z
N ASP A 1 0.17 17.74 -33.51
CA ASP A 1 0.06 16.33 -33.11
C ASP A 1 0.65 16.11 -31.72
N SER A 2 -0.13 16.42 -30.68
CA SER A 2 0.27 16.24 -29.29
C SER A 2 -0.50 15.09 -28.62
N SER A 3 -0.65 13.96 -29.33
CA SER A 3 -1.51 12.85 -28.87
C SER A 3 -0.78 11.58 -28.43
N THR A 4 0.51 11.62 -28.13
CA THR A 4 1.29 10.39 -27.98
C THR A 4 2.12 10.30 -26.69
N SER A 5 1.56 10.64 -25.54
CA SER A 5 2.07 10.07 -24.29
C SER A 5 0.99 10.01 -23.21
N ARG A 6 -0.06 9.27 -23.48
CA ARG A 6 -0.87 8.74 -22.39
C ARG A 6 -0.05 7.60 -21.80
N GLY A 7 0.63 7.87 -20.70
CA GLY A 7 1.44 6.87 -20.03
C GLY A 7 0.61 5.62 -19.67
N LEU A 8 1.26 4.47 -19.63
CA LEU A 8 0.65 3.17 -19.26
C LEU A 8 -0.27 3.30 -18.03
N GLY A 9 0.10 4.09 -17.03
CA GLY A 9 -0.71 4.33 -15.83
C GLY A 9 -2.11 4.89 -16.07
N ASP A 10 -2.33 5.69 -17.12
CA ASP A 10 -3.67 6.20 -17.47
C ASP A 10 -4.56 5.14 -18.13
N VAL A 11 -3.97 4.15 -18.80
CA VAL A 11 -4.70 3.04 -19.44
C VAL A 11 -5.21 2.06 -18.38
N TYR A 12 -4.37 1.63 -17.46
CA TYR A 12 -4.75 0.71 -16.38
C TYR A 12 -5.75 1.32 -15.41
N LYS A 13 -5.61 2.61 -15.10
CA LYS A 13 -6.59 3.36 -14.32
C LYS A 13 -7.98 3.34 -14.95
N ARG A 14 -8.08 3.54 -16.27
CA ARG A 14 -9.36 3.48 -16.97
C ARG A 14 -9.98 2.09 -16.91
N GLN A 15 -9.18 1.04 -16.98
CA GLN A 15 -9.66 -0.32 -16.90
C GLN A 15 -10.26 -0.61 -15.51
N ILE A 16 -9.59 -0.24 -14.42
CA ILE A 16 -10.13 -0.38 -13.07
C ILE A 16 -11.46 0.36 -12.93
N PHE A 17 -11.58 1.58 -13.43
CA PHE A 17 -12.83 2.35 -13.34
C PHE A 17 -13.96 1.73 -14.16
N VAL A 18 -13.68 1.16 -15.33
CA VAL A 18 -14.67 0.42 -16.13
C VAL A 18 -15.17 -0.82 -15.38
N GLU A 19 -14.27 -1.56 -14.72
CA GLU A 19 -14.65 -2.73 -13.92
C GLU A 19 -15.47 -2.32 -12.69
N VAL A 20 -15.10 -1.25 -12.01
CA VAL A 20 -15.88 -0.68 -10.90
C VAL A 20 -17.29 -0.29 -11.36
N ASP A 21 -17.42 0.33 -12.51
CA ASP A 21 -18.73 0.72 -13.06
C ASP A 21 -19.56 -0.49 -13.49
N ARG A 22 -18.90 -1.53 -14.03
CA ARG A 22 -19.55 -2.78 -14.37
C ARG A 22 -20.09 -3.46 -13.11
N ALA A 23 -19.25 -3.66 -12.10
CA ALA A 23 -19.63 -4.26 -10.83
C ALA A 23 -20.82 -3.51 -10.17
N HIS A 24 -20.77 -2.18 -10.17
CA HIS A 24 -21.88 -1.38 -9.63
C HIS A 24 -23.19 -1.59 -10.40
N ARG A 25 -23.14 -1.65 -11.74
CA ARG A 25 -24.33 -1.89 -12.58
C ARG A 25 -24.92 -3.30 -12.37
N GLU A 26 -24.05 -4.27 -12.08
CA GLU A 26 -24.43 -5.64 -11.75
C GLU A 26 -24.95 -5.80 -10.31
N GLY A 27 -25.00 -4.71 -9.53
CA GLY A 27 -25.53 -4.69 -8.17
C GLY A 27 -24.53 -5.07 -7.08
N ALA A 28 -23.24 -5.08 -7.37
CA ALA A 28 -22.22 -5.34 -6.35
C ALA A 28 -22.13 -4.17 -5.37
N ASN A 29 -22.06 -4.49 -4.07
CA ASN A 29 -21.89 -3.53 -2.99
C ASN A 29 -20.46 -3.55 -2.42
N ILE A 30 -19.64 -4.50 -2.85
CA ILE A 30 -18.26 -4.69 -2.40
C ILE A 30 -17.37 -4.84 -3.64
N ILE A 31 -16.26 -4.11 -3.66
CA ILE A 31 -15.18 -4.27 -4.62
C ILE A 31 -13.95 -4.75 -3.86
N ILE A 32 -13.29 -5.76 -4.40
CA ILE A 32 -12.02 -6.25 -3.89
C ILE A 32 -10.94 -5.84 -4.89
N LEU A 33 -10.00 -5.02 -4.44
CA LEU A 33 -8.76 -4.72 -5.16
C LEU A 33 -7.72 -5.74 -4.70
N SER A 34 -7.17 -6.50 -5.64
CA SER A 34 -6.20 -7.56 -5.31
C SER A 34 -4.96 -7.46 -6.19
N ASP A 35 -3.80 -7.67 -5.59
CA ASP A 35 -2.51 -7.78 -6.29
C ASP A 35 -2.01 -9.23 -6.39
N ARG A 36 -2.84 -10.23 -6.05
CA ARG A 36 -2.46 -11.65 -6.15
C ARG A 36 -2.15 -12.13 -7.57
N GLY A 37 -2.46 -11.33 -8.58
CA GLY A 37 -2.14 -11.64 -9.97
C GLY A 37 -0.74 -11.18 -10.41
N VAL A 38 0.12 -10.79 -9.49
CA VAL A 38 1.52 -10.43 -9.79
C VAL A 38 2.30 -11.66 -10.18
N ASP A 39 2.97 -11.58 -11.34
CA ASP A 39 3.85 -12.62 -11.87
C ASP A 39 5.00 -11.96 -12.66
N GLU A 40 5.83 -12.73 -13.32
CA GLU A 40 6.98 -12.23 -14.10
C GLU A 40 6.62 -11.16 -15.15
N ASN A 41 5.37 -11.14 -15.61
CA ASN A 41 4.89 -10.27 -16.67
C ASN A 41 3.88 -9.20 -16.19
N HIS A 42 3.42 -9.30 -14.94
CA HIS A 42 2.41 -8.44 -14.36
C HIS A 42 2.91 -7.75 -13.11
N VAL A 43 2.98 -6.44 -13.17
CA VAL A 43 3.42 -5.57 -12.07
C VAL A 43 2.19 -5.00 -11.36
N ALA A 44 2.18 -5.03 -10.03
CA ALA A 44 1.08 -4.45 -9.25
C ALA A 44 1.13 -2.92 -9.26
N ILE A 45 -0.04 -2.31 -9.28
CA ILE A 45 -0.17 -0.88 -8.96
C ILE A 45 -0.03 -0.74 -7.43
N PRO A 46 0.76 0.22 -6.91
CA PRO A 46 0.87 0.46 -5.47
C PRO A 46 -0.51 0.54 -4.80
N SER A 47 -0.69 -0.20 -3.74
CA SER A 47 -2.01 -0.42 -3.11
C SER A 47 -2.67 0.88 -2.66
N LEU A 48 -1.91 1.80 -2.07
CA LEU A 48 -2.43 3.10 -1.64
C LEU A 48 -2.86 3.96 -2.82
N LEU A 49 -2.13 3.91 -3.93
CA LEU A 49 -2.48 4.62 -5.16
C LEU A 49 -3.78 4.06 -5.77
N ALA A 50 -3.93 2.73 -5.80
CA ALA A 50 -5.13 2.06 -6.29
C ALA A 50 -6.36 2.39 -5.44
N VAL A 51 -6.24 2.30 -4.11
CA VAL A 51 -7.31 2.65 -3.17
C VAL A 51 -7.70 4.13 -3.30
N GLY A 52 -6.72 5.05 -3.32
CA GLY A 52 -6.97 6.48 -3.47
C GLY A 52 -7.67 6.82 -4.78
N ALA A 53 -7.24 6.21 -5.89
CA ALA A 53 -7.86 6.38 -7.20
C ALA A 53 -9.32 5.92 -7.23
N VAL A 54 -9.60 4.71 -6.75
CA VAL A 54 -10.95 4.13 -6.72
C VAL A 54 -11.85 4.92 -5.77
N GLN A 55 -11.37 5.23 -4.57
CA GLN A 55 -12.10 6.06 -3.60
C GLN A 55 -12.52 7.40 -4.22
N HIS A 56 -11.57 8.10 -4.85
CA HIS A 56 -11.84 9.38 -5.48
C HIS A 56 -12.84 9.26 -6.63
N TYR A 57 -12.70 8.24 -7.46
CA TYR A 57 -13.62 7.93 -8.55
C TYR A 57 -15.05 7.65 -8.04
N LEU A 58 -15.20 6.83 -6.99
CA LEU A 58 -16.48 6.53 -6.38
C LEU A 58 -17.16 7.79 -5.78
N VAL A 59 -16.38 8.70 -5.19
CA VAL A 59 -16.88 9.98 -4.69
C VAL A 59 -17.36 10.86 -5.85
N GLN A 60 -16.55 11.01 -6.90
CA GLN A 60 -16.92 11.84 -8.06
C GLN A 60 -18.16 11.32 -8.79
N THR A 61 -18.31 10.00 -8.88
CA THR A 61 -19.46 9.37 -9.54
C THR A 61 -20.66 9.14 -8.61
N LYS A 62 -20.58 9.63 -7.35
CA LYS A 62 -21.64 9.52 -6.32
C LYS A 62 -22.02 8.07 -5.99
N LYS A 63 -21.08 7.12 -6.11
CA LYS A 63 -21.27 5.69 -5.84
C LYS A 63 -20.68 5.27 -4.49
N ARG A 64 -19.88 6.14 -3.84
CA ARG A 64 -19.12 5.76 -2.65
C ARG A 64 -19.96 5.24 -1.49
N THR A 65 -21.17 5.75 -1.31
CA THR A 65 -22.08 5.34 -0.23
C THR A 65 -22.70 3.96 -0.45
N SER A 66 -22.71 3.48 -1.69
CA SER A 66 -23.28 2.17 -2.05
C SER A 66 -22.23 1.07 -2.21
N MET A 67 -20.95 1.41 -2.16
CA MET A 67 -19.85 0.47 -2.44
C MET A 67 -18.77 0.54 -1.37
N ALA A 68 -18.42 -0.62 -0.81
CA ALA A 68 -17.25 -0.78 0.05
C ALA A 68 -16.03 -1.21 -0.79
N VAL A 69 -14.84 -0.72 -0.42
CA VAL A 69 -13.58 -1.08 -1.06
C VAL A 69 -12.78 -1.93 -0.09
N ILE A 70 -12.53 -3.18 -0.46
CA ILE A 70 -11.65 -4.09 0.27
C ILE A 70 -10.34 -4.16 -0.50
N LEU A 71 -9.23 -4.11 0.23
CA LEU A 71 -7.90 -4.31 -0.33
C LEU A 71 -7.35 -5.66 0.10
N GLU A 72 -6.93 -6.47 -0.87
CA GLU A 72 -6.14 -7.67 -0.67
C GLU A 72 -4.76 -7.43 -1.29
N SER A 73 -3.72 -7.28 -0.46
CA SER A 73 -2.40 -6.85 -0.95
C SER A 73 -1.26 -7.42 -0.14
N GLY A 74 -0.14 -7.66 -0.82
CA GLY A 74 1.13 -8.01 -0.21
C GLY A 74 1.90 -6.84 0.41
N GLU A 75 1.52 -5.58 0.13
CA GLU A 75 2.29 -4.42 0.60
C GLU A 75 2.07 -4.08 2.09
N PRO A 76 0.84 -4.08 2.65
CA PRO A 76 0.63 -3.64 4.03
C PRO A 76 1.16 -4.67 5.03
N ARG A 77 2.04 -4.22 5.92
CA ARG A 77 2.69 -5.07 6.93
C ARG A 77 2.87 -4.40 8.29
N ASP A 78 2.85 -3.08 8.40
CA ASP A 78 2.94 -2.38 9.66
C ASP A 78 1.77 -1.40 9.88
N VAL A 79 1.62 -0.93 11.12
CA VAL A 79 0.49 -0.09 11.56
C VAL A 79 0.27 1.12 10.65
N HIS A 80 1.35 1.75 10.18
CA HIS A 80 1.24 2.97 9.38
C HIS A 80 0.65 2.71 8.00
N HIS A 81 0.99 1.58 7.38
CA HIS A 81 0.40 1.15 6.11
C HIS A 81 -1.12 0.99 6.24
N PHE A 82 -1.58 0.32 7.29
CA PHE A 82 -3.02 0.15 7.54
C PHE A 82 -3.71 1.47 7.85
N ALA A 83 -3.08 2.31 8.65
CA ALA A 83 -3.64 3.61 9.01
C ALA A 83 -3.85 4.50 7.78
N THR A 84 -2.89 4.55 6.86
CA THR A 84 -3.01 5.32 5.62
C THR A 84 -4.05 4.73 4.68
N LEU A 85 -4.05 3.41 4.45
CA LEU A 85 -5.05 2.74 3.60
C LEU A 85 -6.48 2.97 4.10
N LEU A 86 -6.74 2.82 5.40
CA LEU A 86 -8.03 3.13 6.00
C LEU A 86 -8.39 4.61 5.84
N GLY A 87 -7.43 5.50 6.07
CA GLY A 87 -7.62 6.95 5.94
C GLY A 87 -7.98 7.37 4.51
N TYR A 88 -7.46 6.69 3.50
CA TYR A 88 -7.77 6.92 2.09
C TYR A 88 -8.95 6.09 1.56
N GLY A 89 -9.67 5.35 2.41
CA GLY A 89 -10.99 4.83 2.10
C GLY A 89 -11.11 3.32 1.97
N ALA A 90 -10.07 2.54 2.26
CA ALA A 90 -10.24 1.10 2.40
C ALA A 90 -11.21 0.78 3.55
N SER A 91 -12.19 -0.08 3.29
CA SER A 91 -13.16 -0.52 4.29
C SER A 91 -12.66 -1.72 5.07
N ALA A 92 -11.87 -2.58 4.43
CA ALA A 92 -11.16 -3.69 5.04
C ALA A 92 -9.86 -3.96 4.27
N ILE A 93 -8.90 -4.60 4.93
CA ILE A 93 -7.58 -4.89 4.37
C ILE A 93 -7.24 -6.34 4.72
N ASN A 94 -6.87 -7.13 3.70
CA ASN A 94 -6.31 -8.47 3.84
C ASN A 94 -4.81 -8.42 3.49
N PRO A 95 -3.91 -8.42 4.48
CA PRO A 95 -2.46 -8.40 4.28
C PRO A 95 -1.92 -9.82 4.07
N TYR A 96 -2.31 -10.47 3.00
CA TYR A 96 -2.06 -11.90 2.80
C TYR A 96 -0.58 -12.28 2.90
N LEU A 97 0.32 -11.47 2.33
CA LEU A 97 1.75 -11.78 2.33
C LEU A 97 2.37 -11.65 3.74
N ALA A 98 1.91 -10.69 4.54
CA ALA A 98 2.35 -10.60 5.94
C ALA A 98 1.93 -11.82 6.75
N GLN A 99 0.73 -12.35 6.50
CA GLN A 99 0.26 -13.58 7.15
C GLN A 99 1.00 -14.82 6.65
N GLU A 100 1.25 -14.93 5.35
CA GLU A 100 2.04 -16.02 4.75
C GLU A 100 3.50 -16.01 5.28
N SER A 101 4.09 -14.82 5.46
CA SER A 101 5.43 -14.67 6.07
C SER A 101 5.47 -15.14 7.53
N ILE A 102 4.38 -14.98 8.29
CA ILE A 102 4.27 -15.55 9.64
C ILE A 102 4.31 -17.07 9.58
N GLN A 103 3.60 -17.69 8.62
CA GLN A 103 3.65 -19.14 8.43
C GLN A 103 5.07 -19.61 8.08
N GLU A 104 5.76 -18.91 7.19
CA GLU A 104 7.14 -19.23 6.84
C GLU A 104 8.08 -19.18 8.04
N LEU A 105 7.95 -18.17 8.92
CA LEU A 105 8.75 -18.10 10.15
C LEU A 105 8.52 -19.29 11.08
N ILE A 106 7.29 -19.82 11.13
CA ILE A 106 6.95 -21.01 11.90
C ILE A 106 7.58 -22.24 11.26
N ASP A 107 7.45 -22.40 9.95
CA ASP A 107 7.99 -23.53 9.20
C ASP A 107 9.52 -23.61 9.26
N LEU A 108 10.19 -22.46 9.31
CA LEU A 108 11.63 -22.33 9.51
C LEU A 108 12.07 -22.48 10.98
N ASN A 109 11.16 -22.75 11.91
CA ASN A 109 11.42 -22.82 13.36
C ASN A 109 12.02 -21.53 13.94
N MET A 110 11.73 -20.38 13.34
CA MET A 110 12.12 -19.06 13.83
C MET A 110 11.08 -18.46 14.78
N LEU A 111 9.85 -18.96 14.74
CA LEU A 111 8.73 -18.60 15.61
C LEU A 111 8.07 -19.85 16.16
N ASP A 112 8.23 -20.11 17.46
CA ASP A 112 7.58 -21.21 18.16
C ASP A 112 6.18 -20.81 18.63
N LYS A 113 5.22 -20.85 17.71
CA LYS A 113 3.83 -20.51 17.97
C LYS A 113 2.87 -21.16 16.97
N ASP A 114 1.63 -21.43 17.40
CA ASP A 114 0.58 -21.80 16.47
C ASP A 114 0.25 -20.65 15.49
N TYR A 115 0.04 -21.00 14.23
CA TYR A 115 -0.21 -20.04 13.15
C TYR A 115 -1.38 -19.08 13.45
N TYR A 116 -2.53 -19.63 13.85
CA TYR A 116 -3.71 -18.79 14.12
C TYR A 116 -3.49 -17.86 15.31
N ALA A 117 -2.80 -18.34 16.34
CA ALA A 117 -2.44 -17.51 17.47
C ALA A 117 -1.42 -16.42 17.11
N ALA A 118 -0.48 -16.70 16.22
CA ALA A 118 0.49 -15.73 15.74
C ALA A 118 -0.15 -14.64 14.87
N VAL A 119 -1.04 -15.04 13.95
CA VAL A 119 -1.82 -14.10 13.12
C VAL A 119 -2.76 -13.25 13.98
N ASP A 120 -3.40 -13.82 15.00
CA ASP A 120 -4.25 -13.06 15.94
C ASP A 120 -3.45 -12.01 16.72
N ASP A 121 -2.26 -12.35 17.16
CA ASP A 121 -1.37 -11.38 17.82
C ASP A 121 -0.91 -10.26 16.88
N TYR A 122 -0.57 -10.60 15.65
CA TYR A 122 -0.27 -9.61 14.61
C TYR A 122 -1.44 -8.66 14.39
N ASN A 123 -2.64 -9.21 14.19
CA ASN A 123 -3.85 -8.42 13.99
C ASN A 123 -4.16 -7.53 15.20
N LYS A 124 -4.02 -8.04 16.42
CA LYS A 124 -4.19 -7.26 17.66
C LYS A 124 -3.18 -6.12 17.76
N ALA A 125 -1.93 -6.35 17.38
CA ALA A 125 -0.91 -5.32 17.38
C ALA A 125 -1.25 -4.19 16.38
N ILE A 126 -1.67 -4.54 15.16
CA ILE A 126 -2.11 -3.58 14.14
C ILE A 126 -3.33 -2.79 14.64
N ILE A 127 -4.37 -3.45 15.13
CA ILE A 127 -5.59 -2.80 15.63
C ILE A 127 -5.26 -1.85 16.79
N THR A 128 -4.44 -2.29 17.72
CA THR A 128 -4.00 -1.46 18.86
C THR A 128 -3.27 -0.21 18.39
N GLY A 129 -2.42 -0.35 17.37
CA GLY A 129 -1.71 0.76 16.76
C GLY A 129 -2.66 1.75 16.07
N ILE A 130 -3.63 1.27 15.31
CA ILE A 130 -4.65 2.09 14.64
C ILE A 130 -5.49 2.86 15.67
N VAL A 131 -5.96 2.18 16.71
CA VAL A 131 -6.71 2.82 17.82
C VAL A 131 -5.87 3.91 18.48
N LYS A 132 -4.59 3.68 18.70
CA LYS A 132 -3.67 4.67 19.26
C LYS A 132 -3.52 5.90 18.34
N ILE A 133 -3.42 5.71 17.03
CA ILE A 133 -3.36 6.80 16.04
C ILE A 133 -4.67 7.59 16.09
N ALA A 134 -5.82 6.93 15.98
CA ALA A 134 -7.13 7.57 16.02
C ALA A 134 -7.34 8.36 17.32
N SER A 135 -6.95 7.80 18.47
CA SER A 135 -7.02 8.46 19.77
C SER A 135 -6.18 9.73 19.82
N LYS A 136 -4.97 9.72 19.27
CA LYS A 136 -4.11 10.91 19.21
C LYS A 136 -4.70 12.00 18.30
N MET A 137 -5.46 11.62 17.30
CA MET A 137 -6.16 12.53 16.38
C MET A 137 -7.51 13.01 16.95
N GLY A 138 -7.94 12.48 18.10
CA GLY A 138 -9.25 12.78 18.69
C GLY A 138 -10.42 12.17 17.92
N ILE A 139 -10.19 11.12 17.14
CA ILE A 139 -11.20 10.46 16.30
C ILE A 139 -11.64 9.17 16.99
N SER A 140 -12.95 9.06 17.25
CA SER A 140 -13.54 7.95 18.03
C SER A 140 -14.18 6.86 17.18
N THR A 141 -14.40 7.10 15.87
CA THR A 141 -15.03 6.13 14.98
C THR A 141 -14.25 5.99 13.68
N ILE A 142 -14.19 4.78 13.12
CA ILE A 142 -13.47 4.54 11.88
C ILE A 142 -14.10 5.28 10.69
N GLN A 143 -15.42 5.47 10.70
CA GLN A 143 -16.11 6.24 9.67
C GLN A 143 -15.67 7.70 9.63
N SER A 144 -15.38 8.28 10.77
CA SER A 144 -14.85 9.66 10.85
C SER A 144 -13.36 9.73 10.51
N TYR A 145 -12.65 8.62 10.59
CA TYR A 145 -11.25 8.50 10.20
C TYR A 145 -11.09 8.44 8.68
N GLN A 146 -11.98 7.71 8.00
CA GLN A 146 -11.97 7.57 6.55
C GLN A 146 -12.25 8.90 5.86
N GLY A 147 -11.33 9.32 4.99
CA GLY A 147 -11.46 10.58 4.25
C GLY A 147 -11.27 11.86 5.09
N ALA A 148 -10.79 11.75 6.33
CA ALA A 148 -10.57 12.89 7.23
C ALA A 148 -9.42 13.83 6.78
N LYS A 149 -8.63 13.44 5.77
CA LYS A 149 -7.51 14.21 5.21
C LYS A 149 -6.48 14.63 6.26
N ILE A 150 -6.20 13.73 7.18
CA ILE A 150 -5.31 13.95 8.33
C ILE A 150 -3.83 13.71 8.00
N PHE A 151 -3.53 13.25 6.79
CA PHE A 151 -2.16 13.00 6.33
C PHE A 151 -1.61 14.19 5.57
N GLU A 152 -0.29 14.31 5.59
CA GLU A 152 0.48 15.22 4.76
C GLU A 152 1.38 14.40 3.85
N ALA A 153 1.43 14.75 2.56
CA ALA A 153 2.36 14.17 1.62
C ALA A 153 3.69 14.93 1.67
N ILE A 154 4.77 14.20 1.73
CA ILE A 154 6.14 14.72 1.72
C ILE A 154 6.89 14.05 0.57
N GLY A 155 7.42 14.84 -0.35
CA GLY A 155 8.19 14.33 -1.49
C GLY A 155 7.34 13.67 -2.58
N ILE A 156 6.06 14.06 -2.73
CA ILE A 156 5.18 13.62 -3.81
C ILE A 156 4.72 14.83 -4.60
N ASN A 157 4.82 14.75 -5.93
CA ASN A 157 4.44 15.82 -6.84
C ASN A 157 2.95 16.14 -6.74
N SER A 158 2.60 17.43 -6.84
CA SER A 158 1.22 17.92 -6.78
C SER A 158 0.30 17.27 -7.82
N ASP A 159 0.80 16.94 -9.00
CA ASP A 159 0.02 16.25 -10.05
C ASP A 159 -0.48 14.86 -9.59
N VAL A 160 0.31 14.15 -8.78
CA VAL A 160 -0.09 12.86 -8.20
C VAL A 160 -1.14 13.09 -7.11
N ILE A 161 -0.91 14.08 -6.26
CA ILE A 161 -1.81 14.44 -5.15
C ILE A 161 -3.19 14.84 -5.69
N ASP A 162 -3.24 15.72 -6.67
CA ASP A 162 -4.49 16.22 -7.23
C ASP A 162 -5.31 15.13 -7.93
N LYS A 163 -4.63 14.14 -8.51
CA LYS A 163 -5.29 13.04 -9.21
C LYS A 163 -5.78 11.92 -8.31
N TYR A 164 -5.02 11.58 -7.26
CA TYR A 164 -5.24 10.35 -6.48
C TYR A 164 -5.54 10.61 -5.01
N PHE A 165 -4.99 11.68 -4.45
CA PHE A 165 -5.05 12.00 -3.03
C PHE A 165 -5.64 13.40 -2.78
N LYS A 166 -6.62 13.76 -3.56
CA LYS A 166 -7.20 15.11 -3.59
C LYS A 166 -7.53 15.64 -2.20
N GLY A 167 -6.98 16.82 -1.93
CA GLY A 167 -7.13 17.52 -0.66
C GLY A 167 -6.13 17.09 0.43
N THR A 168 -5.18 16.21 0.11
CA THR A 168 -4.00 15.98 0.95
C THR A 168 -3.07 17.18 0.82
N VAL A 169 -2.59 17.69 1.95
CA VAL A 169 -1.62 18.79 1.97
C VAL A 169 -0.26 18.27 1.50
N SER A 170 0.35 18.92 0.53
CA SER A 170 1.74 18.69 0.11
C SER A 170 2.49 20.02 0.13
N ARG A 171 3.54 20.12 0.92
CA ARG A 171 4.40 21.30 1.03
C ARG A 171 5.76 21.10 0.41
N ILE A 172 6.15 19.85 0.18
CA ILE A 172 7.41 19.45 -0.42
C ILE A 172 7.08 18.53 -1.58
N GLU A 173 7.30 19.02 -2.78
CA GLU A 173 7.16 18.25 -4.00
C GLU A 173 8.32 17.24 -4.16
N GLY A 174 8.18 16.27 -5.06
CA GLY A 174 9.18 15.25 -5.30
C GLY A 174 8.78 14.33 -6.44
N VAL A 175 8.61 13.06 -6.14
CA VAL A 175 8.38 12.00 -7.11
C VAL A 175 7.09 12.19 -7.90
N SER A 176 7.19 12.01 -9.21
CA SER A 176 6.06 11.97 -10.14
C SER A 176 5.50 10.56 -10.24
N LEU A 177 4.39 10.41 -10.96
CA LEU A 177 3.83 9.08 -11.25
C LEU A 177 4.81 8.19 -12.04
N LYS A 178 5.65 8.80 -12.87
CA LYS A 178 6.68 8.08 -13.63
C LYS A 178 7.76 7.53 -12.72
N ASP A 179 8.22 8.32 -11.75
CA ASP A 179 9.21 7.88 -10.78
C ASP A 179 8.67 6.73 -9.92
N ILE A 180 7.39 6.81 -9.48
CA ILE A 180 6.71 5.73 -8.77
C ILE A 180 6.65 4.46 -9.63
N GLN A 181 6.38 4.59 -10.92
CA GLN A 181 6.37 3.46 -11.85
C GLN A 181 7.77 2.83 -11.95
N GLU A 182 8.81 3.63 -12.14
CA GLU A 182 10.19 3.16 -12.25
C GLU A 182 10.66 2.44 -10.96
N ASP A 183 10.26 2.94 -9.79
CA ASP A 183 10.54 2.28 -8.50
C ASP A 183 9.87 0.91 -8.41
N VAL A 184 8.59 0.81 -8.78
CA VAL A 184 7.83 -0.44 -8.74
C VAL A 184 8.40 -1.45 -9.74
N GLU A 185 8.71 -1.03 -10.97
CA GLU A 185 9.33 -1.88 -11.99
C GLU A 185 10.71 -2.37 -11.55
N THR A 186 11.48 -1.53 -10.87
CA THR A 186 12.79 -1.90 -10.31
C THR A 186 12.64 -2.97 -9.23
N LEU A 187 11.71 -2.80 -8.29
CA LEU A 187 11.43 -3.79 -7.24
C LEU A 187 10.93 -5.10 -7.83
N HIS A 188 10.03 -5.03 -8.81
CA HIS A 188 9.51 -6.19 -9.52
C HIS A 188 10.62 -6.97 -10.24
N SER A 189 11.48 -6.28 -10.97
CA SER A 189 12.62 -6.89 -11.69
C SER A 189 13.60 -7.56 -10.74
N LYS A 190 13.83 -6.98 -9.56
CA LYS A 190 14.65 -7.62 -8.51
C LYS A 190 13.99 -8.88 -7.95
N ALA A 191 12.67 -8.86 -7.75
CA ALA A 191 11.94 -9.98 -7.17
C ALA A 191 11.86 -11.18 -8.11
N PHE A 192 11.64 -10.95 -9.38
CA PHE A 192 11.47 -12.01 -10.38
C PHE A 192 12.76 -12.37 -11.11
N ASP A 193 13.76 -11.49 -11.15
CA ASP A 193 15.08 -11.68 -11.80
C ASP A 193 15.01 -12.58 -13.04
N PRO A 194 14.35 -12.14 -14.14
CA PRO A 194 14.02 -13.00 -15.28
C PRO A 194 15.24 -13.59 -15.98
N LEU A 195 16.44 -13.06 -15.73
CA LEU A 195 17.69 -13.55 -16.27
C LEU A 195 18.46 -14.44 -15.29
N GLY A 196 18.02 -14.57 -14.05
CA GLY A 196 18.69 -15.36 -13.01
C GLY A 196 20.12 -14.92 -12.71
N LEU A 197 20.39 -13.62 -12.88
CA LEU A 197 21.74 -13.05 -12.72
C LEU A 197 22.09 -12.69 -11.28
N SER A 198 21.06 -12.51 -10.45
CA SER A 198 21.25 -12.20 -9.02
C SER A 198 21.46 -13.49 -8.23
N THR A 199 22.61 -13.58 -7.58
CA THR A 199 22.92 -14.65 -6.63
C THR A 199 22.70 -14.21 -5.17
N ASP A 200 22.41 -12.94 -4.96
CA ASP A 200 22.20 -12.36 -3.63
C ASP A 200 20.70 -12.41 -3.27
N THR A 201 20.36 -13.23 -2.31
CA THR A 201 19.00 -13.37 -1.76
C THR A 201 18.75 -12.50 -0.54
N THR A 202 19.70 -11.65 -0.15
CA THR A 202 19.52 -10.72 0.97
C THR A 202 18.57 -9.59 0.59
N LEU A 203 17.64 -9.30 1.49
CA LEU A 203 16.73 -8.16 1.32
C LEU A 203 17.46 -6.86 1.67
N ASP A 204 17.25 -5.84 0.85
CA ASP A 204 17.73 -4.50 1.13
C ASP A 204 17.11 -3.97 2.43
N SER A 205 17.92 -3.33 3.28
CA SER A 205 17.41 -2.70 4.49
C SER A 205 16.64 -1.41 4.15
N SER A 206 15.42 -1.32 4.66
CA SER A 206 14.64 -0.07 4.55
C SER A 206 15.13 1.03 5.50
N GLY A 207 16.05 0.72 6.42
CA GLY A 207 16.47 1.65 7.47
C GLY A 207 15.44 1.94 8.56
N ALA A 208 14.25 1.31 8.49
CA ALA A 208 13.16 1.54 9.42
C ALA A 208 13.34 0.85 10.77
N HIS A 209 14.14 -0.21 10.82
CA HIS A 209 14.37 -1.02 12.01
C HIS A 209 15.81 -0.91 12.50
N LYS A 210 16.02 -1.26 13.78
CA LYS A 210 17.35 -1.23 14.39
C LYS A 210 18.29 -2.21 13.67
N MET A 211 19.47 -1.75 13.32
CA MET A 211 20.50 -2.56 12.70
C MET A 211 20.88 -3.79 13.54
N ARG A 212 21.09 -4.91 12.86
CA ARG A 212 21.77 -6.07 13.41
C ARG A 212 23.24 -6.01 12.99
N SER A 213 24.16 -6.15 13.95
CA SER A 213 25.59 -6.04 13.65
C SER A 213 26.02 -7.08 12.60
N GLY A 214 26.68 -6.61 11.55
CA GLY A 214 27.36 -7.43 10.55
C GLY A 214 26.67 -7.59 9.19
N LYS A 215 25.45 -7.08 8.96
CA LYS A 215 24.74 -7.34 7.69
C LYS A 215 23.96 -6.17 7.07
N GLU A 216 23.67 -5.12 7.83
CA GLU A 216 22.83 -4.03 7.34
C GLU A 216 23.47 -2.69 7.65
N GLU A 217 23.57 -1.83 6.64
CA GLU A 217 23.97 -0.44 6.83
C GLU A 217 22.73 0.45 6.94
N HIS A 218 22.64 1.22 8.00
CA HIS A 218 21.56 2.18 8.23
C HIS A 218 22.09 3.61 8.17
N LEU A 219 21.34 4.47 7.53
CA LEU A 219 21.69 5.89 7.33
C LEU A 219 22.00 6.64 8.65
N TYR A 220 21.42 6.23 9.75
CA TYR A 220 21.55 6.91 11.05
C TYR A 220 22.65 6.36 11.97
N LEU A 221 23.42 5.38 11.56
CA LEU A 221 24.45 4.77 12.41
C LEU A 221 25.66 5.64 12.63
N SER A 222 26.03 6.43 11.65
CA SER A 222 27.20 7.30 11.72
C SER A 222 27.04 8.45 12.73
N LEU A 223 25.82 8.84 13.08
CA LEU A 223 25.55 9.94 14.00
C LEU A 223 25.71 9.57 15.47
N ILE A 224 25.61 8.30 15.83
CA ILE A 224 25.76 7.83 17.23
C ILE A 224 27.24 7.72 17.62
N HIS A 225 28.13 7.52 16.65
CA HIS A 225 29.56 7.38 16.88
C HIS A 225 30.36 8.67 16.76
N ILE A 226 29.73 9.74 16.31
CA ILE A 226 30.34 11.08 16.22
C ILE A 226 30.04 11.90 17.48
#